data_edded8744d4ccd0b9a16942a6f4aeac7
#
_entry.id   edded8744d4ccd0b9a16942a6f4aeac7
#
_cell.length_a   1.000
_cell.length_b   1.000
_cell.length_c   1.000
_cell.angle_alpha   90.00
_cell.angle_beta   90.00
_cell.angle_gamma   90.00
#
_symmetry.space_group_name_H-M   'P 1'
#
loop_
_entity.id
_entity.type
_entity.pdbx_description
1 polymer ?
#
loop_
_entity_poly.entity_id
_entity_poly.type
_entity_poly.pdbx_seq_one_letter_code
_entity_poly.pdbx_strand_id
1 'polypeptide(L)'
;AIVIADRVMSQTELDVLSKKLGKPSIKVEKEGVLNTINLHFKNEPARHKLLDVIGDLSLLGKPIKGKIVATKPGHSINIEFTKVLRKVALEQKKLKGKPIYDVDKEPILDTNQIMGMLPHRFPFLLVDKIIEMEENHVVGIKNISFTEPCFQGHFPGNPVFPAVLQIEALAQTGGILCLSKMPDPENWDTYFIKIG
;
A
#
# COMPACT_ATOMS: atom_id res chain seq x y z
N ALA A 1 33.44 -19.40 -10.85
CA ALA A 1 32.00 -19.50 -10.56
C ALA A 1 31.66 -20.94 -10.19
N ILE A 2 30.69 -21.11 -9.31
CA ILE A 2 30.12 -22.43 -9.00
C ILE A 2 29.25 -22.82 -10.19
N VAL A 3 29.49 -24.00 -10.77
CA VAL A 3 28.70 -24.56 -11.86
C VAL A 3 28.00 -25.81 -11.35
N ILE A 4 26.70 -25.88 -11.58
CA ILE A 4 25.85 -26.99 -11.14
C ILE A 4 25.27 -27.67 -12.38
N ALA A 5 25.37 -28.99 -12.44
CA ALA A 5 24.68 -29.80 -13.44
C ALA A 5 23.30 -30.19 -12.89
N ASP A 6 22.26 -29.87 -13.63
CA ASP A 6 20.85 -30.19 -13.31
C ASP A 6 20.43 -31.60 -13.78
N ARG A 7 21.33 -32.27 -14.49
CA ARG A 7 21.15 -33.63 -15.03
C ARG A 7 22.45 -34.43 -14.99
N VAL A 8 22.33 -35.74 -15.15
CA VAL A 8 23.50 -36.60 -15.35
C VAL A 8 24.14 -36.25 -16.69
N MET A 9 25.43 -35.93 -16.68
CA MET A 9 26.23 -35.61 -17.86
C MET A 9 27.10 -36.78 -18.25
N SER A 10 27.20 -37.04 -19.54
CA SER A 10 28.15 -38.02 -20.09
C SER A 10 29.58 -37.49 -20.00
N GLN A 11 30.57 -38.42 -20.04
CA GLN A 11 31.98 -38.01 -20.03
C GLN A 11 32.33 -37.10 -21.22
N THR A 12 31.76 -37.36 -22.39
CA THR A 12 31.97 -36.58 -23.59
C THR A 12 31.51 -35.13 -23.42
N GLU A 13 30.35 -34.92 -22.76
CA GLU A 13 29.82 -33.58 -22.45
C GLU A 13 30.72 -32.88 -21.45
N LEU A 14 31.21 -33.57 -20.43
CA LEU A 14 32.15 -33.05 -19.44
C LEU A 14 33.48 -32.65 -20.08
N ASP A 15 33.98 -33.42 -21.04
CA ASP A 15 35.21 -33.11 -21.78
C ASP A 15 35.06 -31.85 -22.66
N VAL A 16 33.94 -31.69 -23.31
CA VAL A 16 33.62 -30.47 -24.07
C VAL A 16 33.57 -29.27 -23.12
N LEU A 17 32.92 -29.42 -21.97
CA LEU A 17 32.82 -28.36 -20.96
C LEU A 17 34.19 -28.00 -20.36
N SER A 18 35.02 -29.02 -20.12
CA SER A 18 36.42 -28.89 -19.68
C SER A 18 37.22 -27.98 -20.60
N LYS A 19 37.15 -28.24 -21.90
CA LYS A 19 37.81 -27.41 -22.93
C LYS A 19 37.30 -25.96 -22.91
N LYS A 20 35.98 -25.77 -22.81
CA LYS A 20 35.38 -24.42 -22.76
C LYS A 20 35.76 -23.64 -21.52
N LEU A 21 35.91 -24.29 -20.39
CA LEU A 21 36.26 -23.65 -19.10
C LEU A 21 37.80 -23.58 -18.86
N GLY A 22 38.61 -24.08 -19.79
CA GLY A 22 40.06 -24.08 -19.65
C GLY A 22 40.56 -24.93 -18.46
N LYS A 23 39.86 -26.03 -18.14
CA LYS A 23 40.18 -26.94 -17.04
C LYS A 23 40.65 -28.28 -17.57
N PRO A 24 41.65 -28.91 -16.93
CA PRO A 24 42.22 -30.19 -17.43
C PRO A 24 41.25 -31.35 -17.31
N SER A 25 40.37 -31.32 -16.36
CA SER A 25 39.34 -32.37 -16.15
C SER A 25 38.21 -31.79 -15.36
N ILE A 26 36.96 -32.14 -15.71
CA ILE A 26 35.76 -31.79 -14.98
C ILE A 26 35.04 -33.07 -14.55
N LYS A 27 34.63 -33.11 -13.30
CA LYS A 27 33.82 -34.18 -12.71
C LYS A 27 32.62 -33.56 -11.99
N VAL A 28 31.53 -34.29 -12.00
CA VAL A 28 30.36 -33.94 -11.18
C VAL A 28 30.63 -34.48 -9.77
N GLU A 29 30.65 -33.55 -8.81
CA GLU A 29 30.74 -33.91 -7.39
C GLU A 29 29.36 -34.23 -6.81
N LYS A 30 29.33 -34.46 -5.52
CA LYS A 30 28.08 -34.67 -4.79
C LYS A 30 27.11 -33.48 -5.00
N GLU A 31 25.85 -33.80 -5.22
CA GLU A 31 24.78 -32.80 -5.42
C GLU A 31 24.85 -32.00 -6.74
N GLY A 32 25.52 -32.54 -7.75
CA GLY A 32 25.59 -31.97 -9.09
C GLY A 32 26.56 -30.77 -9.22
N VAL A 33 27.35 -30.47 -8.22
CA VAL A 33 28.37 -29.42 -8.30
C VAL A 33 29.56 -29.92 -9.09
N LEU A 34 30.04 -29.11 -10.03
CA LEU A 34 31.24 -29.42 -10.79
C LEU A 34 32.50 -28.99 -10.03
N ASN A 35 33.55 -29.79 -10.07
CA ASN A 35 34.85 -29.53 -9.45
C ASN A 35 35.67 -28.40 -10.14
N THR A 36 34.99 -27.38 -10.64
CA THR A 36 35.64 -26.24 -11.30
C THR A 36 36.38 -25.32 -10.33
N ILE A 37 35.95 -25.32 -9.08
CA ILE A 37 36.61 -24.60 -7.97
C ILE A 37 36.47 -25.43 -6.68
N ASN A 38 37.38 -25.19 -5.73
CA ASN A 38 37.20 -25.70 -4.37
C ASN A 38 36.14 -24.90 -3.64
N LEU A 39 35.15 -25.56 -3.09
CA LEU A 39 34.13 -24.91 -2.27
C LEU A 39 34.71 -24.52 -0.89
N HIS A 40 34.44 -23.30 -0.44
CA HIS A 40 34.80 -22.87 0.92
C HIS A 40 33.86 -23.47 1.97
N PHE A 41 32.61 -23.73 1.57
CA PHE A 41 31.57 -24.29 2.45
C PHE A 41 30.80 -25.41 1.74
N LYS A 42 30.41 -26.45 2.47
CA LYS A 42 29.62 -27.56 1.91
C LYS A 42 28.28 -27.13 1.32
N ASN A 43 27.69 -26.03 1.86
CA ASN A 43 26.39 -25.48 1.42
C ASN A 43 26.56 -24.21 0.57
N GLU A 44 27.70 -24.00 -0.07
CA GLU A 44 27.99 -22.83 -0.87
C GLU A 44 26.96 -22.54 -1.98
N PRO A 45 26.42 -23.57 -2.70
CA PRO A 45 25.35 -23.34 -3.66
C PRO A 45 24.09 -22.70 -3.05
N ALA A 46 23.70 -23.16 -1.85
CA ALA A 46 22.54 -22.55 -1.13
C ALA A 46 22.86 -21.13 -0.66
N ARG A 47 24.09 -20.87 -0.21
CA ARG A 47 24.54 -19.50 0.16
C ARG A 47 24.53 -18.56 -1.04
N HIS A 48 24.93 -19.06 -2.20
CA HIS A 48 24.87 -18.31 -3.46
C HIS A 48 23.41 -17.94 -3.80
N LYS A 49 22.49 -18.91 -3.69
CA LYS A 49 21.06 -18.65 -3.89
C LYS A 49 20.47 -17.65 -2.87
N LEU A 50 20.94 -17.67 -1.64
CA LEU A 50 20.56 -16.67 -0.65
C LEU A 50 21.05 -15.26 -1.06
N LEU A 51 22.27 -15.17 -1.57
CA LEU A 51 22.83 -13.91 -2.07
C LEU A 51 22.01 -13.36 -3.26
N ASP A 52 21.61 -14.25 -4.19
CA ASP A 52 20.72 -13.90 -5.30
C ASP A 52 19.39 -13.30 -4.80
N VAL A 53 18.76 -13.96 -3.81
CA VAL A 53 17.51 -13.47 -3.21
C VAL A 53 17.70 -12.08 -2.58
N ILE A 54 18.77 -11.90 -1.81
CA ILE A 54 19.08 -10.61 -1.16
C ILE A 54 19.30 -9.54 -2.23
N GLY A 55 20.09 -9.84 -3.26
CA GLY A 55 20.38 -8.91 -4.36
C GLY A 55 19.11 -8.51 -5.14
N ASP A 56 18.32 -9.49 -5.53
CA ASP A 56 17.08 -9.24 -6.30
C ASP A 56 16.05 -8.43 -5.48
N LEU A 57 15.92 -8.73 -4.19
CA LEU A 57 15.02 -7.99 -3.31
C LEU A 57 15.52 -6.56 -3.01
N SER A 58 16.82 -6.31 -3.06
CA SER A 58 17.37 -4.97 -2.88
C SER A 58 16.91 -3.98 -3.96
N LEU A 59 16.47 -4.49 -5.13
CA LEU A 59 15.88 -3.68 -6.20
C LEU A 59 14.55 -2.99 -5.78
N LEU A 60 13.97 -3.40 -4.64
CA LEU A 60 12.85 -2.67 -4.03
C LEU A 60 13.24 -1.22 -3.66
N GLY A 61 14.51 -0.96 -3.37
CA GLY A 61 15.02 0.35 -2.96
C GLY A 61 14.54 0.79 -1.58
N LYS A 62 14.11 -0.16 -0.73
CA LYS A 62 13.63 0.08 0.65
C LYS A 62 14.02 -1.08 1.55
N PRO A 63 14.29 -0.82 2.85
CA PRO A 63 14.51 -1.89 3.80
C PRO A 63 13.25 -2.73 4.00
N ILE A 64 13.44 -4.05 4.10
CA ILE A 64 12.38 -5.00 4.40
C ILE A 64 12.54 -5.44 5.86
N LYS A 65 11.48 -5.31 6.66
CA LYS A 65 11.41 -5.83 8.02
C LYS A 65 10.47 -7.04 8.03
N GLY A 66 11.04 -8.23 8.15
CA GLY A 66 10.24 -9.46 8.17
C GLY A 66 11.09 -10.69 7.95
N LYS A 67 10.44 -11.87 7.92
CA LYS A 67 11.02 -13.16 7.58
C LYS A 67 10.67 -13.49 6.13
N ILE A 68 11.69 -13.83 5.34
CA ILE A 68 11.52 -14.26 3.96
C ILE A 68 11.86 -15.76 3.90
N VAL A 69 10.97 -16.55 3.36
CA VAL A 69 11.18 -17.98 3.10
C VAL A 69 11.10 -18.19 1.59
N ALA A 70 12.20 -18.63 1.00
CA ALA A 70 12.29 -18.87 -0.43
C ALA A 70 12.51 -20.37 -0.70
N THR A 71 11.60 -20.99 -1.45
CA THR A 71 11.71 -22.39 -1.88
C THR A 71 12.05 -22.43 -3.36
N LYS A 72 13.19 -23.04 -3.70
CA LYS A 72 13.74 -23.10 -5.08
C LYS A 72 13.80 -21.71 -5.76
N PRO A 73 14.44 -20.71 -5.12
CA PRO A 73 14.46 -19.35 -5.66
C PRO A 73 15.25 -19.25 -6.97
N GLY A 74 14.87 -18.30 -7.80
CA GLY A 74 15.56 -17.94 -9.04
C GLY A 74 15.29 -16.49 -9.39
N HIS A 75 16.16 -15.86 -10.18
CA HIS A 75 16.07 -14.43 -10.52
C HIS A 75 14.69 -14.01 -11.04
N SER A 76 14.09 -14.80 -11.92
CA SER A 76 12.77 -14.48 -12.47
C SER A 76 11.71 -14.35 -11.36
N ILE A 77 11.59 -15.36 -10.50
CA ILE A 77 10.61 -15.37 -9.39
C ILE A 77 10.94 -14.28 -8.37
N ASN A 78 12.20 -14.08 -8.02
CA ASN A 78 12.63 -13.06 -7.07
C ASN A 78 12.26 -11.65 -7.58
N ILE A 79 12.48 -11.39 -8.87
CA ILE A 79 12.16 -10.11 -9.51
C ILE A 79 10.65 -9.88 -9.55
N GLU A 80 9.86 -10.91 -9.93
CA GLU A 80 8.40 -10.79 -9.91
C GLU A 80 7.87 -10.51 -8.50
N PHE A 81 8.39 -11.20 -7.49
CA PHE A 81 8.04 -10.92 -6.11
C PHE A 81 8.43 -9.49 -5.69
N THR A 82 9.59 -9.02 -6.11
CA THR A 82 10.03 -7.63 -5.84
C THR A 82 9.10 -6.61 -6.48
N LYS A 83 8.58 -6.86 -7.69
CA LYS A 83 7.57 -6.01 -8.32
C LYS A 83 6.27 -5.95 -7.51
N VAL A 84 5.80 -7.09 -6.99
CA VAL A 84 4.63 -7.16 -6.11
C VAL A 84 4.85 -6.34 -4.84
N LEU A 85 5.99 -6.53 -4.17
CA LEU A 85 6.35 -5.75 -2.98
C LEU A 85 6.41 -4.25 -3.26
N ARG A 86 6.93 -3.87 -4.44
CA ARG A 86 6.98 -2.47 -4.85
C ARG A 86 5.59 -1.87 -5.01
N LYS A 87 4.65 -2.61 -5.60
CA LYS A 87 3.26 -2.20 -5.72
C LYS A 87 2.63 -1.96 -4.36
N VAL A 88 2.75 -2.93 -3.45
CA VAL A 88 2.26 -2.82 -2.06
C VAL A 88 2.89 -1.62 -1.34
N ALA A 89 4.20 -1.43 -1.46
CA ALA A 89 4.89 -0.29 -0.84
C ALA A 89 4.44 1.07 -1.39
N LEU A 90 4.06 1.16 -2.66
CA LEU A 90 3.49 2.37 -3.26
C LEU A 90 2.07 2.63 -2.76
N GLU A 91 1.26 1.59 -2.65
CA GLU A 91 -0.10 1.68 -2.10
C GLU A 91 -0.07 2.13 -0.63
N GLN A 92 0.78 1.51 0.18
CA GLN A 92 0.99 1.94 1.57
C GLN A 92 1.51 3.38 1.69
N LYS A 93 2.36 3.82 0.76
CA LYS A 93 2.80 5.22 0.73
C LYS A 93 1.64 6.18 0.45
N LYS A 94 0.72 5.82 -0.44
CA LYS A 94 -0.48 6.64 -0.71
C LYS A 94 -1.40 6.75 0.51
N LEU A 95 -1.46 5.70 1.33
CA LEU A 95 -2.27 5.65 2.55
C LEU A 95 -1.54 6.22 3.78
N LYS A 96 -0.22 6.38 3.71
CA LYS A 96 0.58 6.87 4.86
C LYS A 96 0.14 8.28 5.27
N GLY A 97 -0.27 8.40 6.51
CA GLY A 97 -0.76 9.66 7.07
C GLY A 97 -2.23 9.96 6.76
N LYS A 98 -2.94 9.05 6.07
CA LYS A 98 -4.38 9.11 5.91
C LYS A 98 -5.02 8.14 6.91
N PRO A 99 -5.86 8.60 7.79
CA PRO A 99 -6.64 7.71 8.64
C PRO A 99 -7.53 6.82 7.76
N ILE A 100 -7.68 5.57 8.15
CA ILE A 100 -8.59 4.62 7.51
C ILE A 100 -9.80 4.51 8.42
N TYR A 101 -10.95 4.97 7.92
CA TYR A 101 -12.22 4.87 8.64
C TYR A 101 -13.11 3.81 8.01
N ASP A 102 -13.86 3.11 8.84
CA ASP A 102 -14.90 2.20 8.39
C ASP A 102 -16.14 3.02 8.00
N VAL A 103 -16.34 3.18 6.70
CA VAL A 103 -17.46 3.97 6.16
C VAL A 103 -18.83 3.32 6.37
N ASP A 104 -18.84 2.00 6.63
CA ASP A 104 -20.07 1.23 6.85
C ASP A 104 -20.46 1.18 8.34
N LYS A 105 -19.63 1.76 9.21
CA LYS A 105 -19.92 1.84 10.64
C LYS A 105 -21.28 2.52 10.90
N GLU A 106 -22.02 1.96 11.86
CA GLU A 106 -23.27 2.55 12.32
C GLU A 106 -23.05 4.01 12.75
N PRO A 107 -23.92 4.93 12.34
CA PRO A 107 -23.75 6.34 12.64
C PRO A 107 -24.00 6.63 14.13
N ILE A 108 -23.16 7.49 14.70
CA ILE A 108 -23.40 8.13 16.00
C ILE A 108 -24.49 9.19 15.85
N LEU A 109 -24.45 9.94 14.72
CA LEU A 109 -25.49 10.87 14.32
C LEU A 109 -25.85 10.61 12.85
N ASP A 110 -27.14 10.42 12.60
CA ASP A 110 -27.69 10.34 11.26
C ASP A 110 -28.02 11.74 10.68
N THR A 111 -28.43 11.80 9.42
CA THR A 111 -28.76 13.06 8.74
C THR A 111 -29.84 13.87 9.47
N ASN A 112 -30.85 13.24 10.05
CA ASN A 112 -31.93 13.94 10.75
C ASN A 112 -31.45 14.57 12.04
N GLN A 113 -30.62 13.86 12.80
CA GLN A 113 -29.98 14.37 14.01
C GLN A 113 -29.02 15.51 13.70
N ILE A 114 -28.26 15.41 12.61
CA ILE A 114 -27.39 16.49 12.13
C ILE A 114 -28.21 17.73 11.75
N MET A 115 -29.34 17.56 11.06
CA MET A 115 -30.25 18.67 10.75
C MET A 115 -30.88 19.30 11.99
N GLY A 116 -30.97 18.58 13.09
CA GLY A 116 -31.38 19.15 14.39
C GLY A 116 -30.33 20.04 15.03
N MET A 117 -29.05 19.87 14.67
CA MET A 117 -27.92 20.63 15.23
C MET A 117 -27.47 21.76 14.30
N LEU A 118 -27.45 21.54 12.98
CA LEU A 118 -26.98 22.49 11.99
C LEU A 118 -28.16 23.16 11.28
N PRO A 119 -28.09 24.49 11.00
CA PRO A 119 -29.09 25.18 10.21
C PRO A 119 -29.07 24.84 8.72
N HIS A 120 -28.00 24.24 8.25
CA HIS A 120 -27.79 23.89 6.83
C HIS A 120 -28.86 22.93 6.31
N ARG A 121 -29.27 23.12 5.05
CA ARG A 121 -30.23 22.28 4.32
C ARG A 121 -29.71 22.05 2.89
N PHE A 122 -30.39 21.16 2.17
CA PHE A 122 -30.11 20.98 0.74
C PHE A 122 -30.13 22.33 -0.01
N PRO A 123 -29.21 22.62 -0.91
CA PRO A 123 -28.10 21.78 -1.34
C PRO A 123 -26.81 21.98 -0.53
N PHE A 124 -26.84 22.67 0.59
CA PHE A 124 -25.66 23.09 1.34
C PHE A 124 -25.42 22.31 2.64
N LEU A 125 -26.18 21.26 2.92
CA LEU A 125 -25.83 20.30 3.96
C LEU A 125 -24.86 19.28 3.39
N LEU A 126 -23.60 19.34 3.84
CA LEU A 126 -22.48 18.58 3.29
C LEU A 126 -21.95 17.50 4.24
N VAL A 127 -22.76 17.04 5.18
CA VAL A 127 -22.47 15.92 6.08
C VAL A 127 -23.67 15.00 6.12
N ASP A 128 -23.48 13.73 5.77
CA ASP A 128 -24.56 12.74 5.73
C ASP A 128 -24.66 11.95 7.04
N LYS A 129 -23.53 11.66 7.69
CA LYS A 129 -23.49 10.98 9.00
C LYS A 129 -22.19 11.27 9.74
N ILE A 130 -22.23 11.12 11.07
CA ILE A 130 -21.05 11.10 11.94
C ILE A 130 -20.83 9.67 12.42
N ILE A 131 -19.62 9.15 12.25
CA ILE A 131 -19.25 7.77 12.58
C ILE A 131 -18.31 7.67 13.78
N GLU A 132 -17.57 8.73 14.08
CA GLU A 132 -16.72 8.82 15.28
C GLU A 132 -16.85 10.22 15.88
N MET A 133 -16.92 10.29 17.20
CA MET A 133 -16.95 11.55 17.95
C MET A 133 -16.31 11.34 19.31
N GLU A 134 -15.24 12.09 19.56
CA GLU A 134 -14.50 12.13 20.82
C GLU A 134 -14.34 13.58 21.26
N GLU A 135 -13.63 13.81 22.37
CA GLU A 135 -13.48 15.15 22.93
C GLU A 135 -12.91 16.18 21.94
N ASN A 136 -11.91 15.79 21.14
CA ASN A 136 -11.21 16.65 20.17
C ASN A 136 -11.11 16.03 18.77
N HIS A 137 -11.96 15.07 18.47
CA HIS A 137 -11.92 14.35 17.22
C HIS A 137 -13.34 14.00 16.75
N VAL A 138 -13.61 14.23 15.48
CA VAL A 138 -14.87 13.88 14.83
C VAL A 138 -14.63 13.40 13.41
N VAL A 139 -15.37 12.39 13.01
CA VAL A 139 -15.34 11.85 11.64
C VAL A 139 -16.73 11.90 11.05
N GLY A 140 -16.90 12.75 10.05
CA GLY A 140 -18.10 12.84 9.24
C GLY A 140 -17.93 12.17 7.89
N ILE A 141 -19.03 11.71 7.32
CA ILE A 141 -19.09 11.16 5.96
C ILE A 141 -19.97 12.05 5.11
N LYS A 142 -19.48 12.40 3.91
CA LYS A 142 -20.26 12.98 2.82
C LYS A 142 -20.19 12.06 1.62
N ASN A 143 -21.33 11.52 1.20
CA ASN A 143 -21.47 10.80 -0.05
C ASN A 143 -21.61 11.78 -1.22
N ILE A 144 -20.86 11.55 -2.27
CA ILE A 144 -20.87 12.40 -3.45
C ILE A 144 -21.42 11.60 -4.62
N SER A 145 -22.61 12.02 -5.09
CA SER A 145 -23.25 11.45 -6.28
C SER A 145 -23.04 12.36 -7.48
N PHE A 146 -23.11 11.80 -8.69
CA PHE A 146 -23.11 12.55 -9.94
C PHE A 146 -24.23 13.61 -10.00
N THR A 147 -25.29 13.43 -9.23
CA THR A 147 -26.44 14.34 -9.17
C THR A 147 -26.23 15.55 -8.27
N GLU A 148 -25.05 15.72 -7.67
CA GLU A 148 -24.75 16.93 -6.89
C GLU A 148 -24.87 18.18 -7.76
N PRO A 149 -25.59 19.23 -7.32
CA PRO A 149 -25.83 20.44 -8.11
C PRO A 149 -24.56 21.14 -8.60
N CYS A 150 -23.48 21.04 -7.86
CA CYS A 150 -22.20 21.66 -8.22
C CYS A 150 -21.61 21.13 -9.53
N PHE A 151 -21.94 19.88 -9.92
CA PHE A 151 -21.40 19.28 -11.15
C PHE A 151 -22.01 19.82 -12.43
N GLN A 152 -23.10 20.57 -12.35
CA GLN A 152 -23.65 21.28 -13.51
C GLN A 152 -22.67 22.34 -14.05
N GLY A 153 -21.84 22.91 -13.19
CA GLY A 153 -20.86 23.93 -13.54
C GLY A 153 -19.42 23.56 -13.27
N HIS A 154 -19.13 22.57 -12.44
CA HIS A 154 -17.77 22.25 -12.00
C HIS A 154 -17.36 20.77 -12.22
N PHE A 155 -17.14 20.28 -13.46
CA PHE A 155 -17.25 20.94 -14.76
C PHE A 155 -18.13 20.08 -15.68
N PRO A 156 -18.84 20.67 -16.67
CA PRO A 156 -19.60 19.91 -17.64
C PRO A 156 -18.75 18.84 -18.33
N GLY A 157 -19.22 17.58 -18.30
CA GLY A 157 -18.51 16.44 -18.87
C GLY A 157 -17.31 15.90 -18.05
N ASN A 158 -16.86 16.62 -17.03
CA ASN A 158 -15.78 16.18 -16.13
C ASN A 158 -16.09 16.64 -14.67
N PRO A 159 -16.94 15.90 -13.94
CA PRO A 159 -17.35 16.28 -12.60
C PRO A 159 -16.19 16.19 -11.61
N VAL A 160 -15.86 17.32 -11.00
CA VAL A 160 -14.87 17.42 -9.91
C VAL A 160 -15.55 18.09 -8.72
N PHE A 161 -15.55 17.44 -7.57
CA PHE A 161 -16.15 18.05 -6.37
C PHE A 161 -15.30 19.23 -5.92
N PRO A 162 -15.89 20.44 -5.82
CA PRO A 162 -15.13 21.66 -5.52
C PRO A 162 -14.39 21.60 -4.19
N ALA A 163 -13.13 22.04 -4.17
CA ALA A 163 -12.33 22.06 -2.93
C ALA A 163 -12.97 22.95 -1.85
N VAL A 164 -13.62 24.05 -2.22
CA VAL A 164 -14.32 24.92 -1.28
C VAL A 164 -15.46 24.20 -0.57
N LEU A 165 -16.17 23.30 -1.25
CA LEU A 165 -17.24 22.50 -0.63
C LEU A 165 -16.65 21.38 0.26
N GLN A 166 -15.44 20.89 -0.02
CA GLN A 166 -14.74 19.99 0.90
C GLN A 166 -14.38 20.69 2.21
N ILE A 167 -13.91 21.93 2.12
CA ILE A 167 -13.61 22.76 3.29
C ILE A 167 -14.89 23.03 4.08
N GLU A 168 -15.99 23.35 3.40
CA GLU A 168 -17.29 23.56 4.04
C GLU A 168 -17.79 22.28 4.74
N ALA A 169 -17.68 21.12 4.11
CA ALA A 169 -18.04 19.85 4.74
C ALA A 169 -17.21 19.56 6.02
N LEU A 170 -15.92 19.91 6.00
CA LEU A 170 -15.07 19.82 7.20
C LEU A 170 -15.50 20.84 8.26
N ALA A 171 -15.89 22.04 7.86
CA ALA A 171 -16.39 23.08 8.73
C ALA A 171 -17.67 22.63 9.45
N GLN A 172 -18.64 22.11 8.70
CA GLN A 172 -19.89 21.57 9.26
C GLN A 172 -19.62 20.40 10.21
N THR A 173 -18.74 19.49 9.84
CA THR A 173 -18.32 18.36 10.70
C THR A 173 -17.70 18.86 12.01
N GLY A 174 -16.81 19.84 11.95
CA GLY A 174 -16.23 20.49 13.15
C GLY A 174 -17.27 21.26 13.97
N GLY A 175 -18.21 21.92 13.31
CA GLY A 175 -19.34 22.60 13.96
C GLY A 175 -20.20 21.65 14.78
N ILE A 176 -20.49 20.45 14.26
CA ILE A 176 -21.21 19.39 14.99
C ILE A 176 -20.47 19.02 16.27
N LEU A 177 -19.14 18.84 16.22
CA LEU A 177 -18.35 18.56 17.42
C LEU A 177 -18.44 19.69 18.46
N CYS A 178 -18.43 20.94 18.03
CA CYS A 178 -18.58 22.08 18.94
C CYS A 178 -19.98 22.12 19.55
N LEU A 179 -21.01 21.98 18.72
CA LEU A 179 -22.42 22.01 19.15
C LEU A 179 -22.79 20.82 20.05
N SER A 180 -22.20 19.65 19.84
CA SER A 180 -22.44 18.46 20.69
C SER A 180 -22.06 18.66 22.16
N LYS A 181 -21.26 19.68 22.46
CA LYS A 181 -20.86 20.05 23.82
C LYS A 181 -21.78 21.09 24.47
N MET A 182 -22.74 21.61 23.72
CA MET A 182 -23.70 22.62 24.21
C MET A 182 -24.96 21.94 24.75
N PRO A 183 -25.60 22.50 25.80
CA PRO A 183 -26.80 21.88 26.36
C PRO A 183 -28.00 21.91 25.40
N ASP A 184 -28.12 22.94 24.58
CA ASP A 184 -29.23 23.14 23.62
C ASP A 184 -28.62 23.47 22.23
N PRO A 185 -28.03 22.48 21.51
CA PRO A 185 -27.26 22.71 20.29
C PRO A 185 -28.07 23.43 19.18
N GLU A 186 -29.38 23.24 19.13
CA GLU A 186 -30.29 23.89 18.18
C GLU A 186 -30.43 25.39 18.37
N ASN A 187 -30.04 25.93 19.53
CA ASN A 187 -30.11 27.38 19.85
C ASN A 187 -28.77 28.10 19.63
N TRP A 188 -27.77 27.43 19.06
CA TRP A 188 -26.44 27.98 18.84
C TRP A 188 -26.06 27.95 17.36
N ASP A 189 -25.47 29.04 16.87
CA ASP A 189 -24.88 29.14 15.55
C ASP A 189 -23.36 29.07 15.63
N THR A 190 -22.74 28.37 14.69
CA THR A 190 -21.28 28.30 14.55
C THR A 190 -20.83 29.04 13.30
N TYR A 191 -19.87 29.96 13.45
CA TYR A 191 -19.29 30.71 12.34
C TYR A 191 -17.79 30.48 12.23
N PHE A 192 -17.32 30.20 11.02
CA PHE A 192 -15.90 30.13 10.72
C PHE A 192 -15.35 31.53 10.51
N ILE A 193 -14.41 31.96 11.38
CA ILE A 193 -13.78 33.28 11.27
C ILE A 193 -12.49 33.19 10.47
N LYS A 194 -11.75 32.07 10.59
CA LYS A 194 -10.44 31.88 9.96
C LYS A 194 -10.10 30.41 9.81
N ILE A 195 -9.47 30.06 8.70
CA ILE A 195 -8.80 28.77 8.47
C ILE A 195 -7.31 29.04 8.53
N GLY A 196 -6.60 28.36 9.43
CA GLY A 196 -5.15 28.51 9.65
C GLY A 196 -4.35 27.42 8.97
#